data_558973801e44312714242a05045f4205
#
_entry.id   558973801e44312714242a05045f4205
#
_cell.length_a   1.000
_cell.length_b   1.000
_cell.length_c   1.000
_cell.angle_alpha   90.00
_cell.angle_beta   90.00
_cell.angle_gamma   90.00
#
_symmetry.space_group_name_H-M   'P 1'
#
loop_
_entity.id
_entity.type
_entity.pdbx_description
1 polymer ?
#
loop_
_entity_poly.entity_id
_entity_poly.type
_entity_poly.pdbx_seq_one_letter_code
_entity_poly.pdbx_strand_id
1 'polypeptide(L)'
;VSKGVFTLVTGVILALATATGLGQSTGENLPAPPEGFDVRRPDIARGKLELVEYDSTTVGSRRKARVYTPPGYVPDQKYPVLYLLHGIGGDENEWAKYGAPDVILDNLYADKKIVPMIVVLPNGRAATDVTAKDPIPRQSPAFAAFEKDLLNDLIPFIDKTYSVKADRESRALAGLSMGGGQSLNFGLNNLDTFAWVGGFSSAPNTNAPADLIKDPVEASRKLRLLYVACGDADGLFRISQSVHNMLDEKKVPHVYNVIPGGKHDFKVWKSELYHFAQLLFREQAQEKGASDKKADESPQQKAGAE
;
A
#
# COMPACT_ATOMS: atom_id res chain seq x y z
N VAL A 1 5.20 0.07 -64.23
CA VAL A 1 4.09 0.55 -63.40
C VAL A 1 4.20 -0.17 -62.05
N SER A 2 4.90 0.48 -61.11
CA SER A 2 5.10 -0.07 -59.76
C SER A 2 4.03 0.51 -58.83
N LYS A 3 3.23 -0.34 -58.24
CA LYS A 3 2.25 0.03 -57.21
C LYS A 3 2.93 -0.04 -55.82
N GLY A 4 3.22 1.11 -55.26
CA GLY A 4 3.68 1.21 -53.87
C GLY A 4 2.52 0.96 -52.90
N VAL A 5 2.72 0.03 -51.97
CA VAL A 5 1.82 -0.24 -50.86
C VAL A 5 2.23 0.68 -49.71
N PHE A 6 1.36 1.63 -49.35
CA PHE A 6 1.50 2.46 -48.14
C PHE A 6 0.91 1.68 -46.97
N THR A 7 1.78 1.24 -46.06
CA THR A 7 1.35 0.67 -44.79
C THR A 7 1.10 1.82 -43.78
N LEU A 8 -0.15 2.06 -43.46
CA LEU A 8 -0.55 2.99 -42.38
C LEU A 8 -0.19 2.36 -41.04
N VAL A 9 0.81 2.90 -40.37
CA VAL A 9 1.08 2.57 -38.96
C VAL A 9 0.15 3.42 -38.11
N THR A 10 -0.91 2.84 -37.59
CA THR A 10 -1.81 3.47 -36.65
C THR A 10 -1.12 3.49 -35.28
N GLY A 11 -0.50 4.60 -34.95
CA GLY A 11 0.02 4.84 -33.61
C GLY A 11 -1.12 4.96 -32.61
N VAL A 12 -1.25 3.98 -31.72
CA VAL A 12 -2.11 4.09 -30.52
C VAL A 12 -1.45 5.11 -29.60
N ILE A 13 -1.98 6.31 -29.57
CA ILE A 13 -1.64 7.32 -28.56
C ILE A 13 -2.31 6.86 -27.27
N LEU A 14 -1.52 6.29 -26.37
CA LEU A 14 -1.94 6.03 -24.99
C LEU A 14 -2.06 7.40 -24.31
N ALA A 15 -3.31 7.89 -24.17
CA ALA A 15 -3.61 9.07 -23.39
C ALA A 15 -3.26 8.78 -21.92
N LEU A 16 -2.12 9.30 -21.45
CA LEU A 16 -1.90 9.47 -20.01
C LEU A 16 -2.93 10.48 -19.51
N ALA A 17 -3.95 9.99 -18.83
CA ALA A 17 -4.82 10.84 -18.04
C ALA A 17 -3.96 11.50 -16.95
N THR A 18 -3.69 12.78 -17.10
CA THR A 18 -3.11 13.61 -16.06
C THR A 18 -4.15 13.73 -14.95
N ALA A 19 -3.93 13.02 -13.85
CA ALA A 19 -4.72 13.17 -12.63
C ALA A 19 -4.45 14.56 -12.04
N THR A 20 -5.30 15.50 -12.40
CA THR A 20 -5.38 16.80 -11.75
C THR A 20 -6.34 16.70 -10.56
N GLY A 21 -5.86 16.96 -9.36
CA GLY A 21 -6.69 17.26 -8.19
C GLY A 21 -7.01 16.07 -7.31
N LEU A 22 -6.40 16.02 -6.13
CA LEU A 22 -6.88 15.27 -4.97
C LEU A 22 -8.25 15.82 -4.57
N GLY A 23 -9.35 15.15 -4.95
CA GLY A 23 -10.69 15.66 -4.62
C GLY A 23 -11.86 14.77 -4.97
N GLN A 24 -11.67 13.59 -5.53
CA GLN A 24 -12.77 12.64 -5.76
C GLN A 24 -12.28 11.20 -5.61
N SER A 25 -13.08 10.36 -4.93
CA SER A 25 -12.99 8.92 -4.99
C SER A 25 -12.99 8.50 -6.47
N THR A 26 -11.89 7.93 -6.95
CA THR A 26 -11.88 7.33 -8.29
C THR A 26 -12.58 5.98 -8.19
N GLY A 27 -13.91 5.98 -8.30
CA GLY A 27 -14.74 4.78 -8.35
C GLY A 27 -14.58 4.00 -9.66
N GLU A 28 -13.46 4.12 -10.35
CA GLU A 28 -13.15 3.33 -11.53
C GLU A 28 -12.39 2.07 -11.10
N ASN A 29 -12.95 0.91 -11.43
CA ASN A 29 -12.25 -0.36 -11.27
C ASN A 29 -10.93 -0.31 -12.03
N LEU A 30 -9.83 -0.59 -11.33
CA LEU A 30 -8.52 -0.67 -11.96
C LEU A 30 -8.52 -1.82 -12.99
N PRO A 31 -7.82 -1.68 -14.14
CA PRO A 31 -7.77 -2.73 -15.14
C PRO A 31 -7.13 -3.99 -14.56
N ALA A 32 -7.55 -5.16 -15.02
CA ALA A 32 -6.93 -6.41 -14.58
C ALA A 32 -5.41 -6.37 -14.81
N PRO A 33 -4.59 -6.92 -13.89
CA PRO A 33 -3.16 -7.08 -14.14
C PRO A 33 -2.91 -7.86 -15.44
N PRO A 34 -1.82 -7.61 -16.16
CA PRO A 34 -1.49 -8.37 -17.37
C PRO A 34 -1.25 -9.85 -17.04
N GLU A 35 -1.53 -10.73 -17.98
CA GLU A 35 -1.23 -12.15 -17.82
C GLU A 35 0.25 -12.36 -17.46
N GLY A 36 0.51 -13.26 -16.51
CA GLY A 36 1.88 -13.55 -16.06
C GLY A 36 2.50 -12.51 -15.13
N PHE A 37 1.75 -11.52 -14.65
CA PHE A 37 2.27 -10.51 -13.71
C PHE A 37 2.87 -11.13 -12.43
N ASP A 38 2.38 -12.29 -12.01
CA ASP A 38 2.80 -13.08 -10.85
C ASP A 38 3.62 -14.34 -11.22
N VAL A 39 4.09 -14.41 -12.46
CA VAL A 39 4.94 -15.49 -12.95
C VAL A 39 6.40 -15.04 -12.97
N ARG A 40 7.29 -15.89 -12.44
CA ARG A 40 8.73 -15.62 -12.34
C ARG A 40 9.38 -15.50 -13.71
N ARG A 41 9.92 -14.33 -14.02
CA ARG A 41 10.65 -14.05 -15.27
C ARG A 41 12.11 -14.45 -15.12
N PRO A 42 12.71 -15.22 -16.04
CA PRO A 42 14.08 -15.74 -15.90
C PRO A 42 15.17 -14.67 -15.96
N ASP A 43 15.01 -13.67 -16.81
CA ASP A 43 16.08 -12.76 -17.23
C ASP A 43 16.05 -11.38 -16.57
N ILE A 44 15.50 -11.29 -15.35
CA ILE A 44 15.45 -10.04 -14.57
C ILE A 44 16.25 -10.16 -13.28
N ALA A 45 16.77 -9.02 -12.82
CA ALA A 45 17.34 -8.92 -11.48
C ALA A 45 16.29 -9.21 -10.41
N ARG A 46 16.70 -9.84 -9.32
CA ARG A 46 15.80 -10.29 -8.25
C ARG A 46 16.16 -9.71 -6.91
N GLY A 47 15.12 -9.42 -6.13
CA GLY A 47 15.25 -9.15 -4.73
C GLY A 47 15.56 -10.41 -3.92
N LYS A 48 15.82 -10.22 -2.64
CA LYS A 48 16.03 -11.28 -1.66
C LYS A 48 14.89 -11.30 -0.66
N LEU A 49 14.28 -12.46 -0.48
CA LEU A 49 13.29 -12.69 0.56
C LEU A 49 13.90 -13.60 1.64
N GLU A 50 14.09 -13.08 2.84
CA GLU A 50 14.73 -13.82 3.94
C GLU A 50 13.81 -13.88 5.17
N LEU A 51 14.01 -14.89 6.02
CA LEU A 51 13.39 -15.01 7.31
C LEU A 51 14.31 -14.37 8.36
N VAL A 52 13.76 -13.48 9.15
CA VAL A 52 14.46 -12.82 10.25
C VAL A 52 13.74 -13.06 11.57
N GLU A 53 14.48 -12.93 12.68
CA GLU A 53 13.94 -12.99 14.01
C GLU A 53 14.22 -11.68 14.75
N TYR A 54 13.25 -11.24 15.55
CA TYR A 54 13.37 -10.05 16.40
C TYR A 54 12.82 -10.34 17.80
N ASP A 55 13.35 -9.66 18.78
CA ASP A 55 12.88 -9.75 20.14
C ASP A 55 11.68 -8.81 20.32
N SER A 56 10.54 -9.36 20.69
CA SER A 56 9.33 -8.60 21.00
C SER A 56 9.19 -8.45 22.50
N THR A 57 9.31 -7.23 22.99
CA THR A 57 9.03 -6.90 24.39
C THR A 57 7.54 -6.92 24.67
N THR A 58 6.73 -6.60 23.68
CA THR A 58 5.26 -6.62 23.74
C THR A 58 4.72 -8.04 23.98
N VAL A 59 5.30 -9.05 23.32
CA VAL A 59 4.87 -10.46 23.42
C VAL A 59 5.71 -11.22 24.45
N GLY A 60 6.90 -10.72 24.79
CA GLY A 60 7.84 -11.39 25.69
C GLY A 60 8.51 -12.60 25.05
N SER A 61 8.68 -12.62 23.72
CA SER A 61 9.29 -13.73 22.99
C SER A 61 10.00 -13.29 21.71
N ARG A 62 10.86 -14.15 21.16
CA ARG A 62 11.37 -13.96 19.80
C ARG A 62 10.26 -14.24 18.79
N ARG A 63 10.10 -13.30 17.85
CA ARG A 63 9.11 -13.37 16.79
C ARG A 63 9.79 -13.39 15.42
N LYS A 64 9.05 -13.76 14.39
CA LYS A 64 9.55 -13.92 13.03
C LYS A 64 8.86 -12.97 12.07
N ALA A 65 9.62 -12.53 11.08
CA ALA A 65 9.10 -11.83 9.90
C ALA A 65 9.89 -12.27 8.67
N ARG A 66 9.28 -12.23 7.48
CA ARG A 66 10.05 -12.26 6.24
C ARG A 66 10.30 -10.85 5.78
N VAL A 67 11.49 -10.62 5.24
CA VAL A 67 11.87 -9.31 4.71
C VAL A 67 12.33 -9.50 3.28
N TYR A 68 11.66 -8.79 2.36
CA TYR A 68 12.09 -8.65 0.98
C TYR A 68 12.91 -7.36 0.85
N THR A 69 14.09 -7.48 0.26
CA THR A 69 14.91 -6.33 -0.19
C THR A 69 14.90 -6.30 -1.73
N PRO A 70 14.77 -5.11 -2.36
CA PRO A 70 14.62 -5.01 -3.80
C PRO A 70 15.89 -5.43 -4.56
N PRO A 71 15.79 -5.73 -5.87
CA PRO A 71 16.95 -5.97 -6.71
C PRO A 71 17.96 -4.83 -6.62
N GLY A 72 19.24 -5.16 -6.41
CA GLY A 72 20.28 -4.16 -6.26
C GLY A 72 20.27 -3.40 -4.92
N TYR A 73 19.62 -3.94 -3.89
CA TYR A 73 19.66 -3.37 -2.54
C TYR A 73 21.10 -3.15 -2.08
N VAL A 74 21.41 -1.94 -1.61
CA VAL A 74 22.71 -1.56 -1.04
C VAL A 74 22.53 -0.83 0.30
N PRO A 75 23.37 -1.08 1.30
CA PRO A 75 23.24 -0.50 2.63
C PRO A 75 23.36 1.04 2.67
N ASP A 76 24.04 1.64 1.71
CA ASP A 76 24.27 3.09 1.68
C ASP A 76 23.08 3.89 1.09
N GLN A 77 22.10 3.21 0.48
CA GLN A 77 20.87 3.81 -0.02
C GLN A 77 19.72 3.51 0.91
N LYS A 78 18.90 4.52 1.23
CA LYS A 78 17.73 4.34 2.08
C LYS A 78 16.47 4.08 1.25
N TYR A 79 15.66 3.13 1.70
CA TYR A 79 14.45 2.65 1.02
C TYR A 79 13.20 2.90 1.85
N PRO A 80 12.05 3.20 1.22
CA PRO A 80 10.76 3.17 1.90
C PRO A 80 10.37 1.72 2.25
N VAL A 81 9.43 1.55 3.20
CA VAL A 81 9.05 0.25 3.74
C VAL A 81 7.54 0.04 3.64
N LEU A 82 7.13 -1.11 3.11
CA LEU A 82 5.77 -1.64 3.19
C LEU A 82 5.72 -2.78 4.21
N TYR A 83 4.86 -2.67 5.23
CA TYR A 83 4.45 -3.77 6.09
C TYR A 83 3.20 -4.40 5.49
N LEU A 84 3.27 -5.69 5.10
CA LEU A 84 2.22 -6.40 4.37
C LEU A 84 1.70 -7.58 5.21
N LEU A 85 0.48 -7.43 5.75
CA LEU A 85 -0.09 -8.31 6.76
C LEU A 85 -0.88 -9.47 6.16
N HIS A 86 -0.80 -10.63 6.80
CA HIS A 86 -1.51 -11.87 6.44
C HIS A 86 -2.93 -11.94 7.02
N GLY A 87 -3.70 -12.97 6.62
CA GLY A 87 -5.04 -13.26 7.12
C GLY A 87 -5.08 -14.13 8.37
N ILE A 88 -6.30 -14.52 8.80
CA ILE A 88 -6.54 -15.25 10.07
C ILE A 88 -5.82 -16.60 10.13
N GLY A 89 -5.75 -17.32 9.03
CA GLY A 89 -5.13 -18.66 8.94
C GLY A 89 -3.64 -18.66 8.64
N GLY A 90 -3.04 -17.46 8.50
CA GLY A 90 -1.67 -17.27 8.05
C GLY A 90 -0.66 -17.03 9.18
N ASP A 91 0.56 -16.83 8.75
CA ASP A 91 1.70 -16.37 9.52
C ASP A 91 2.65 -15.58 8.59
N GLU A 92 3.88 -15.31 9.00
CA GLU A 92 4.89 -14.62 8.20
C GLU A 92 5.21 -15.31 6.85
N ASN A 93 4.74 -16.54 6.64
CA ASN A 93 4.97 -17.29 5.40
C ASN A 93 3.79 -17.23 4.42
N GLU A 94 2.59 -16.79 4.83
CA GLU A 94 1.39 -16.89 4.01
C GLU A 94 1.53 -16.18 2.66
N TRP A 95 1.96 -14.93 2.68
CA TRP A 95 2.21 -14.17 1.45
C TRP A 95 3.28 -14.81 0.57
N ALA A 96 4.39 -15.25 1.16
CA ALA A 96 5.47 -15.91 0.42
C ALA A 96 5.02 -17.22 -0.23
N LYS A 97 4.14 -17.96 0.47
CA LYS A 97 3.67 -19.27 0.00
C LYS A 97 2.60 -19.19 -1.09
N TYR A 98 1.69 -18.24 -0.98
CA TYR A 98 0.50 -18.17 -1.84
C TYR A 98 0.43 -16.91 -2.70
N GLY A 99 1.03 -15.81 -2.25
CA GLY A 99 0.96 -14.48 -2.86
C GLY A 99 2.11 -14.15 -3.83
N ALA A 100 3.24 -14.87 -3.73
CA ALA A 100 4.44 -14.62 -4.53
C ALA A 100 4.83 -13.12 -4.60
N PRO A 101 4.89 -12.39 -3.47
CA PRO A 101 5.11 -10.95 -3.46
C PRO A 101 6.49 -10.58 -4.06
N ASP A 102 7.52 -11.40 -3.82
CA ASP A 102 8.85 -11.25 -4.42
C ASP A 102 8.79 -11.26 -5.95
N VAL A 103 8.01 -12.17 -6.53
CA VAL A 103 7.86 -12.29 -7.99
C VAL A 103 7.13 -11.08 -8.57
N ILE A 104 6.03 -10.66 -7.95
CA ILE A 104 5.24 -9.49 -8.39
C ILE A 104 6.10 -8.23 -8.32
N LEU A 105 6.82 -8.03 -7.22
CA LEU A 105 7.67 -6.85 -7.02
C LEU A 105 8.88 -6.84 -7.95
N ASP A 106 9.54 -7.98 -8.17
CA ASP A 106 10.65 -8.11 -9.12
C ASP A 106 10.22 -7.76 -10.54
N ASN A 107 9.05 -8.27 -10.98
CA ASN A 107 8.47 -7.98 -12.28
C ASN A 107 8.15 -6.49 -12.43
N LEU A 108 7.49 -5.89 -11.44
CA LEU A 108 7.15 -4.47 -11.43
C LEU A 108 8.41 -3.59 -11.40
N TYR A 109 9.44 -4.00 -10.65
CA TYR A 109 10.72 -3.30 -10.60
C TYR A 109 11.43 -3.32 -11.96
N ALA A 110 11.51 -4.49 -12.60
CA ALA A 110 12.10 -4.63 -13.93
C ALA A 110 11.37 -3.79 -14.99
N ASP A 111 10.04 -3.65 -14.86
CA ASP A 111 9.21 -2.82 -15.72
C ASP A 111 9.24 -1.32 -15.33
N LYS A 112 10.01 -0.92 -14.32
CA LYS A 112 10.10 0.46 -13.80
C LYS A 112 8.73 1.02 -13.34
N LYS A 113 7.87 0.15 -12.85
CA LYS A 113 6.50 0.50 -12.42
C LYS A 113 6.39 0.80 -10.93
N ILE A 114 7.41 0.51 -10.14
CA ILE A 114 7.42 0.78 -8.69
C ILE A 114 8.69 1.52 -8.26
N VAL A 115 8.57 2.23 -7.15
CA VAL A 115 9.72 2.72 -6.39
C VAL A 115 10.35 1.53 -5.67
N PRO A 116 11.69 1.34 -5.73
CA PRO A 116 12.35 0.29 -4.95
C PRO A 116 12.03 0.42 -3.47
N MET A 117 11.51 -0.65 -2.85
CA MET A 117 11.09 -0.64 -1.46
C MET A 117 11.45 -1.94 -0.76
N ILE A 118 11.60 -1.88 0.56
CA ILE A 118 11.66 -3.04 1.43
C ILE A 118 10.22 -3.46 1.75
N VAL A 119 9.94 -4.78 1.76
CA VAL A 119 8.62 -5.28 2.18
C VAL A 119 8.79 -6.26 3.34
N VAL A 120 8.08 -6.00 4.42
CA VAL A 120 8.10 -6.81 5.64
C VAL A 120 6.80 -7.59 5.75
N LEU A 121 6.90 -8.90 5.86
CA LEU A 121 5.79 -9.84 6.03
C LEU A 121 5.85 -10.39 7.47
N PRO A 122 5.22 -9.74 8.44
CA PRO A 122 5.27 -10.18 9.83
C PRO A 122 4.23 -11.25 10.13
N ASN A 123 4.35 -11.89 11.31
CA ASN A 123 3.24 -12.60 11.89
C ASN A 123 2.33 -11.60 12.63
N GLY A 124 1.16 -11.32 12.07
CA GLY A 124 0.18 -10.36 12.63
C GLY A 124 -0.55 -10.85 13.88
N ARG A 125 -0.18 -12.02 14.44
CA ARG A 125 -0.76 -12.62 15.64
C ARG A 125 0.24 -12.50 16.79
N ALA A 126 0.09 -11.47 17.63
CA ALA A 126 1.01 -11.13 18.72
C ALA A 126 0.61 -11.85 20.02
N ALA A 127 0.87 -13.16 20.09
CA ALA A 127 0.72 -13.99 21.28
C ALA A 127 1.63 -15.22 21.18
N THR A 128 2.01 -15.80 22.31
CA THR A 128 2.87 -16.99 22.38
C THR A 128 2.07 -18.30 22.34
N ASP A 129 0.83 -18.27 22.80
CA ASP A 129 -0.04 -19.43 23.00
C ASP A 129 -1.22 -19.51 22.01
N VAL A 130 -1.23 -18.66 20.99
CA VAL A 130 -2.27 -18.62 19.96
C VAL A 130 -1.69 -18.95 18.59
N THR A 131 -2.31 -19.89 17.90
CA THR A 131 -1.89 -20.38 16.60
C THR A 131 -2.97 -20.16 15.52
N ALA A 132 -2.62 -20.35 14.26
CA ALA A 132 -3.57 -20.32 13.14
C ALA A 132 -4.67 -21.39 13.20
N LYS A 133 -4.52 -22.41 14.06
CA LYS A 133 -5.50 -23.51 14.25
C LYS A 133 -6.54 -23.20 15.33
N ASP A 134 -6.30 -22.16 16.13
CA ASP A 134 -7.22 -21.78 17.19
C ASP A 134 -8.50 -21.16 16.61
N PRO A 135 -9.65 -21.24 17.31
CA PRO A 135 -10.88 -20.58 16.90
C PRO A 135 -10.71 -19.06 16.76
N ILE A 136 -11.43 -18.43 15.83
CA ILE A 136 -11.37 -16.99 15.58
C ILE A 136 -11.49 -16.13 16.85
N PRO A 137 -12.44 -16.41 17.78
CA PRO A 137 -12.55 -15.62 19.01
C PRO A 137 -11.29 -15.63 19.89
N ARG A 138 -10.50 -16.72 19.83
CA ARG A 138 -9.22 -16.81 20.55
C ARG A 138 -8.10 -16.06 19.81
N GLN A 139 -8.12 -16.04 18.49
CA GLN A 139 -7.12 -15.35 17.69
C GLN A 139 -7.31 -13.83 17.67
N SER A 140 -8.54 -13.33 17.69
CA SER A 140 -8.85 -11.90 17.51
C SER A 140 -8.12 -10.97 18.49
N PRO A 141 -8.00 -11.25 19.80
CA PRO A 141 -7.21 -10.42 20.70
C PRO A 141 -5.72 -10.38 20.36
N ALA A 142 -5.15 -11.49 19.85
CA ALA A 142 -3.76 -11.54 19.44
C ALA A 142 -3.50 -10.71 18.17
N PHE A 143 -4.47 -10.65 17.24
CA PHE A 143 -4.41 -9.75 16.09
C PHE A 143 -4.51 -8.28 16.53
N ALA A 144 -5.36 -7.94 17.50
CA ALA A 144 -5.43 -6.58 18.02
C ALA A 144 -4.13 -6.17 18.76
N ALA A 145 -3.54 -7.08 19.53
CA ALA A 145 -2.29 -6.83 20.26
C ALA A 145 -1.09 -6.54 19.34
N PHE A 146 -1.15 -6.95 18.07
CA PHE A 146 -0.08 -6.75 17.12
C PHE A 146 0.21 -5.26 16.83
N GLU A 147 -0.73 -4.35 17.03
CA GLU A 147 -0.46 -2.92 16.90
C GLU A 147 0.73 -2.48 17.76
N LYS A 148 0.76 -2.92 19.02
CA LYS A 148 1.87 -2.59 19.95
C LYS A 148 3.18 -3.24 19.53
N ASP A 149 3.17 -4.50 19.13
CA ASP A 149 4.35 -5.20 18.66
C ASP A 149 4.90 -4.56 17.37
N LEU A 150 4.02 -4.20 16.44
CA LEU A 150 4.40 -3.50 15.22
C LEU A 150 5.12 -2.17 15.49
N LEU A 151 4.52 -1.33 16.37
CA LEU A 151 5.02 0.02 16.63
C LEU A 151 6.24 0.03 17.54
N ASN A 152 6.28 -0.81 18.56
CA ASN A 152 7.27 -0.74 19.63
C ASN A 152 8.47 -1.69 19.41
N ASP A 153 8.27 -2.78 18.67
CA ASP A 153 9.29 -3.82 18.52
C ASP A 153 9.72 -4.00 17.05
N LEU A 154 8.77 -4.29 16.14
CA LEU A 154 9.09 -4.63 14.75
C LEU A 154 9.61 -3.43 13.95
N ILE A 155 8.93 -2.28 13.97
CA ILE A 155 9.39 -1.07 13.24
C ILE A 155 10.79 -0.66 13.72
N PRO A 156 11.07 -0.51 15.02
CA PRO A 156 12.42 -0.20 15.50
C PRO A 156 13.49 -1.24 15.10
N PHE A 157 13.13 -2.52 15.07
CA PHE A 157 14.03 -3.57 14.60
C PHE A 157 14.38 -3.39 13.11
N ILE A 158 13.38 -3.16 12.27
CA ILE A 158 13.58 -2.95 10.82
C ILE A 158 14.40 -1.67 10.57
N ASP A 159 14.07 -0.58 11.25
CA ASP A 159 14.75 0.71 11.12
C ASP A 159 16.24 0.61 11.51
N LYS A 160 16.57 -0.27 12.47
CA LYS A 160 17.95 -0.53 12.92
C LYS A 160 18.72 -1.49 12.01
N THR A 161 18.03 -2.48 11.43
CA THR A 161 18.66 -3.62 10.74
C THR A 161 18.84 -3.36 9.24
N TYR A 162 17.94 -2.59 8.64
CA TYR A 162 17.93 -2.31 7.21
C TYR A 162 18.11 -0.82 6.92
N SER A 163 18.55 -0.50 5.71
CA SER A 163 18.69 0.89 5.27
C SER A 163 17.35 1.46 4.86
N VAL A 164 16.58 1.94 5.83
CA VAL A 164 15.22 2.46 5.64
C VAL A 164 15.17 3.98 5.79
N LYS A 165 14.21 4.59 5.09
CA LYS A 165 13.73 5.94 5.37
C LYS A 165 12.73 5.83 6.51
N ALA A 166 13.12 6.30 7.72
CA ALA A 166 12.34 6.08 8.95
C ALA A 166 11.22 7.10 9.17
N ASP A 167 10.88 7.90 8.16
CA ASP A 167 9.78 8.87 8.22
C ASP A 167 8.44 8.26 7.80
N ARG A 168 7.33 8.92 8.18
CA ARG A 168 5.98 8.48 7.85
C ARG A 168 5.67 8.46 6.36
N GLU A 169 6.25 9.40 5.60
CA GLU A 169 6.05 9.51 4.14
C GLU A 169 6.68 8.33 3.39
N SER A 170 7.58 7.63 4.04
CA SER A 170 8.28 6.46 3.51
C SER A 170 7.82 5.14 4.16
N ARG A 171 6.69 5.15 4.89
CA ARG A 171 6.18 3.95 5.56
C ARG A 171 4.73 3.66 5.18
N ALA A 172 4.50 2.43 4.68
CA ALA A 172 3.20 1.92 4.26
C ALA A 172 2.77 0.73 5.12
N LEU A 173 1.47 0.58 5.32
CA LEU A 173 0.85 -0.57 5.98
C LEU A 173 -0.30 -1.08 5.12
N ALA A 174 -0.26 -2.35 4.74
CA ALA A 174 -1.36 -2.97 4.00
C ALA A 174 -1.53 -4.45 4.41
N GLY A 175 -2.65 -5.06 4.05
CA GLY A 175 -2.86 -6.46 4.34
C GLY A 175 -4.15 -7.02 3.76
N LEU A 176 -4.27 -8.34 3.83
CA LEU A 176 -5.43 -9.08 3.37
C LEU A 176 -6.30 -9.56 4.54
N SER A 177 -7.61 -9.65 4.36
CA SER A 177 -8.55 -10.24 5.32
C SER A 177 -8.40 -9.65 6.73
N MET A 178 -8.04 -10.44 7.73
CA MET A 178 -7.73 -9.94 9.10
C MET A 178 -6.60 -8.90 9.09
N GLY A 179 -5.56 -9.10 8.27
CA GLY A 179 -4.50 -8.11 8.06
C GLY A 179 -4.98 -6.84 7.37
N GLY A 180 -6.02 -6.94 6.52
CA GLY A 180 -6.69 -5.78 5.94
C GLY A 180 -7.37 -4.93 7.01
N GLY A 181 -8.12 -5.57 7.92
CA GLY A 181 -8.71 -4.90 9.08
C GLY A 181 -7.67 -4.28 9.99
N GLN A 182 -6.57 -5.02 10.32
CA GLN A 182 -5.45 -4.47 11.08
C GLN A 182 -4.86 -3.24 10.39
N SER A 183 -4.64 -3.31 9.07
CA SER A 183 -4.02 -2.21 8.33
C SER A 183 -4.86 -0.94 8.36
N LEU A 184 -6.18 -1.07 8.19
CA LEU A 184 -7.09 0.07 8.32
C LEU A 184 -7.11 0.61 9.75
N ASN A 185 -7.27 -0.26 10.76
CA ASN A 185 -7.33 0.15 12.17
C ASN A 185 -6.02 0.84 12.60
N PHE A 186 -4.89 0.19 12.40
CA PHE A 186 -3.60 0.68 12.89
C PHE A 186 -3.08 1.85 12.06
N GLY A 187 -3.19 1.76 10.72
CA GLY A 187 -2.73 2.81 9.83
C GLY A 187 -3.46 4.13 10.04
N LEU A 188 -4.79 4.09 10.20
CA LEU A 188 -5.61 5.27 10.41
C LEU A 188 -5.53 5.82 11.84
N ASN A 189 -5.23 4.97 12.84
CA ASN A 189 -4.96 5.41 14.20
C ASN A 189 -3.54 5.99 14.40
N ASN A 190 -2.60 5.68 13.51
CA ASN A 190 -1.19 6.07 13.65
C ASN A 190 -0.69 6.85 12.42
N LEU A 191 -1.39 7.93 12.07
CA LEU A 191 -1.08 8.78 10.92
C LEU A 191 0.27 9.50 11.02
N ASP A 192 0.88 9.55 12.20
CA ASP A 192 2.25 10.04 12.40
C ASP A 192 3.32 8.98 12.09
N THR A 193 2.89 7.74 11.91
CA THR A 193 3.76 6.61 11.56
C THR A 193 3.58 6.17 10.11
N PHE A 194 2.34 6.19 9.59
CA PHE A 194 2.00 5.71 8.26
C PHE A 194 1.33 6.80 7.43
N ALA A 195 1.80 6.99 6.20
CA ALA A 195 1.16 7.87 5.22
C ALA A 195 0.41 7.10 4.12
N TRP A 196 0.65 5.80 3.99
CA TRP A 196 0.12 4.94 2.94
C TRP A 196 -0.55 3.73 3.60
N VAL A 197 -1.85 3.57 3.40
CA VAL A 197 -2.65 2.53 4.07
C VAL A 197 -3.48 1.78 3.04
N GLY A 198 -3.49 0.43 3.13
CA GLY A 198 -4.27 -0.42 2.25
C GLY A 198 -4.98 -1.57 2.96
N GLY A 199 -6.28 -1.75 2.69
CA GLY A 199 -7.06 -2.89 3.16
C GLY A 199 -7.60 -3.71 1.99
N PHE A 200 -7.20 -4.98 1.88
CA PHE A 200 -7.63 -5.91 0.84
C PHE A 200 -8.61 -6.92 1.43
N SER A 201 -9.87 -6.95 0.97
CA SER A 201 -10.92 -7.84 1.51
C SER A 201 -10.96 -7.82 3.03
N SER A 202 -11.01 -6.64 3.64
CA SER A 202 -10.91 -6.47 5.10
C SER A 202 -11.95 -7.28 5.85
N ALA A 203 -11.53 -7.93 6.95
CA ALA A 203 -12.36 -8.85 7.73
C ALA A 203 -13.13 -8.13 8.87
N PRO A 204 -14.02 -8.86 9.60
CA PRO A 204 -14.85 -8.28 10.67
C PRO A 204 -14.10 -7.68 11.87
N ASN A 205 -12.77 -7.85 11.96
CA ASN A 205 -11.94 -7.13 12.93
C ASN A 205 -11.70 -5.66 12.56
N THR A 206 -12.14 -5.23 11.37
CA THR A 206 -12.15 -3.81 11.00
C THR A 206 -13.07 -3.06 11.95
N ASN A 207 -12.58 -1.97 12.53
CA ASN A 207 -13.38 -1.09 13.36
C ASN A 207 -14.61 -0.61 12.60
N ALA A 208 -15.67 -0.28 13.32
CA ALA A 208 -16.84 0.34 12.70
C ALA A 208 -16.42 1.58 11.91
N PRO A 209 -17.03 1.85 10.75
CA PRO A 209 -16.63 2.99 9.91
C PRO A 209 -16.55 4.33 10.67
N ALA A 210 -17.46 4.57 11.62
CA ALA A 210 -17.45 5.77 12.45
C ALA A 210 -16.20 5.92 13.33
N ASP A 211 -15.58 4.79 13.72
CA ASP A 211 -14.44 4.74 14.63
C ASP A 211 -13.09 4.70 13.89
N LEU A 212 -13.10 4.41 12.57
CA LEU A 212 -11.87 4.34 11.76
C LEU A 212 -11.21 5.70 11.59
N ILE A 213 -11.99 6.76 11.40
CA ILE A 213 -11.47 8.11 11.15
C ILE A 213 -12.16 9.08 12.10
N LYS A 214 -11.41 9.54 13.11
CA LYS A 214 -11.87 10.51 14.12
C LYS A 214 -11.88 11.92 13.57
N ASP A 215 -10.85 12.30 12.84
CA ASP A 215 -10.70 13.60 12.18
C ASP A 215 -10.46 13.42 10.67
N PRO A 216 -11.52 13.59 9.84
CA PRO A 216 -11.40 13.45 8.39
C PRO A 216 -10.50 14.50 7.73
N VAL A 217 -10.40 15.70 8.31
CA VAL A 217 -9.55 16.77 7.78
C VAL A 217 -8.08 16.43 8.00
N GLU A 218 -7.74 15.99 9.23
CA GLU A 218 -6.40 15.53 9.53
C GLU A 218 -6.02 14.31 8.68
N ALA A 219 -6.91 13.33 8.57
CA ALA A 219 -6.68 12.14 7.74
C ALA A 219 -6.40 12.52 6.28
N SER A 220 -7.23 13.39 5.68
CA SER A 220 -7.05 13.87 4.30
C SER A 220 -5.73 14.61 4.10
N ARG A 221 -5.27 15.35 5.09
CA ARG A 221 -4.02 16.10 5.04
C ARG A 221 -2.78 15.19 5.20
N LYS A 222 -2.88 14.17 6.05
CA LYS A 222 -1.76 13.29 6.41
C LYS A 222 -1.61 12.10 5.45
N LEU A 223 -2.70 11.52 4.96
CA LEU A 223 -2.62 10.38 4.06
C LEU A 223 -2.07 10.78 2.68
N ARG A 224 -1.18 9.97 2.15
CA ARG A 224 -0.72 10.02 0.75
C ARG A 224 -1.52 9.05 -0.10
N LEU A 225 -1.93 7.94 0.49
CA LEU A 225 -2.81 6.96 -0.13
C LEU A 225 -3.63 6.26 0.95
N LEU A 226 -4.93 6.20 0.75
CA LEU A 226 -5.81 5.23 1.39
C LEU A 226 -6.42 4.37 0.29
N TYR A 227 -6.22 3.05 0.38
CA TYR A 227 -6.62 2.08 -0.62
C TYR A 227 -7.54 1.03 0.00
N VAL A 228 -8.75 0.92 -0.50
CA VAL A 228 -9.75 -0.05 -0.04
C VAL A 228 -10.14 -0.91 -1.23
N ALA A 229 -9.99 -2.22 -1.10
CA ALA A 229 -10.26 -3.13 -2.20
C ALA A 229 -10.92 -4.43 -1.77
N CYS A 230 -11.74 -4.98 -2.66
CA CYS A 230 -12.40 -6.27 -2.45
C CYS A 230 -12.94 -6.82 -3.76
N GLY A 231 -13.09 -8.13 -3.87
CA GLY A 231 -13.88 -8.73 -4.93
C GLY A 231 -15.39 -8.60 -4.64
N ASP A 232 -16.24 -8.41 -5.64
CA ASP A 232 -17.69 -8.27 -5.46
C ASP A 232 -18.39 -9.61 -5.14
N ALA A 233 -17.75 -10.74 -5.44
CA ALA A 233 -18.19 -12.09 -5.03
C ALA A 233 -17.54 -12.57 -3.71
N ASP A 234 -16.81 -11.70 -3.00
CA ASP A 234 -16.26 -11.97 -1.68
C ASP A 234 -17.37 -11.88 -0.61
N GLY A 235 -17.47 -12.88 0.27
CA GLY A 235 -18.43 -12.86 1.38
C GLY A 235 -18.25 -11.70 2.37
N LEU A 236 -17.09 -11.05 2.36
CA LEU A 236 -16.77 -9.88 3.21
C LEU A 236 -16.90 -8.54 2.48
N PHE A 237 -17.37 -8.53 1.23
CA PHE A 237 -17.47 -7.33 0.38
C PHE A 237 -18.14 -6.15 1.07
N ARG A 238 -19.20 -6.41 1.86
CA ARG A 238 -19.96 -5.35 2.57
C ARG A 238 -19.10 -4.55 3.56
N ILE A 239 -18.03 -5.13 4.10
CA ILE A 239 -17.13 -4.43 5.03
C ILE A 239 -16.37 -3.34 4.26
N SER A 240 -15.69 -3.72 3.17
CA SER A 240 -14.98 -2.77 2.31
C SER A 240 -15.92 -1.72 1.72
N GLN A 241 -17.13 -2.10 1.30
CA GLN A 241 -18.13 -1.17 0.81
C GLN A 241 -18.59 -0.17 1.88
N SER A 242 -18.76 -0.63 3.13
CA SER A 242 -19.14 0.28 4.24
C SER A 242 -18.04 1.28 4.57
N VAL A 243 -16.78 0.84 4.51
CA VAL A 243 -15.62 1.74 4.67
C VAL A 243 -15.59 2.77 3.54
N HIS A 244 -15.71 2.35 2.29
CA HIS A 244 -15.80 3.25 1.13
C HIS A 244 -16.90 4.30 1.30
N ASN A 245 -18.13 3.87 1.58
CA ASN A 245 -19.27 4.77 1.73
C ASN A 245 -19.02 5.84 2.82
N MET A 246 -18.42 5.45 3.96
CA MET A 246 -18.05 6.38 5.02
C MET A 246 -16.97 7.37 4.58
N LEU A 247 -15.97 6.90 3.83
CA LEU A 247 -14.90 7.76 3.32
C LEU A 247 -15.44 8.79 2.32
N ASP A 248 -16.37 8.39 1.45
CA ASP A 248 -17.07 9.30 0.53
C ASP A 248 -17.92 10.32 1.27
N GLU A 249 -18.72 9.88 2.26
CA GLU A 249 -19.55 10.77 3.10
C GLU A 249 -18.67 11.81 3.81
N LYS A 250 -17.54 11.37 4.38
CA LYS A 250 -16.58 12.24 5.09
C LYS A 250 -15.63 12.99 4.15
N LYS A 251 -15.71 12.78 2.83
CA LYS A 251 -14.86 13.38 1.79
C LYS A 251 -13.37 13.15 2.03
N VAL A 252 -13.01 11.95 2.50
CA VAL A 252 -11.62 11.53 2.65
C VAL A 252 -11.14 10.93 1.33
N PRO A 253 -10.10 11.49 0.68
CA PRO A 253 -9.59 10.96 -0.58
C PRO A 253 -9.09 9.52 -0.42
N HIS A 254 -9.55 8.62 -1.29
CA HIS A 254 -9.15 7.23 -1.29
C HIS A 254 -9.34 6.58 -2.66
N VAL A 255 -8.67 5.46 -2.87
CA VAL A 255 -8.91 4.56 -4.00
C VAL A 255 -9.84 3.45 -3.53
N TYR A 256 -10.93 3.22 -4.25
CA TYR A 256 -11.81 2.07 -4.03
C TYR A 256 -11.77 1.18 -5.27
N ASN A 257 -11.16 0.00 -5.13
CA ASN A 257 -11.04 -0.97 -6.22
C ASN A 257 -11.92 -2.20 -5.98
N VAL A 258 -12.82 -2.48 -6.91
CA VAL A 258 -13.70 -3.66 -6.84
C VAL A 258 -13.36 -4.59 -8.00
N ILE A 259 -12.93 -5.82 -7.70
CA ILE A 259 -12.65 -6.82 -8.74
C ILE A 259 -13.93 -7.59 -9.09
N PRO A 260 -14.44 -7.47 -10.33
CA PRO A 260 -15.63 -8.19 -10.75
C PRO A 260 -15.45 -9.71 -10.67
N GLY A 261 -16.39 -10.42 -10.03
CA GLY A 261 -16.35 -11.86 -9.79
C GLY A 261 -15.24 -12.32 -8.83
N GLY A 262 -14.49 -11.38 -8.24
CA GLY A 262 -13.43 -11.66 -7.29
C GLY A 262 -13.95 -12.25 -5.98
N LYS A 263 -13.26 -13.29 -5.48
CA LYS A 263 -13.58 -13.99 -4.23
C LYS A 263 -12.56 -13.70 -3.16
N HIS A 264 -12.76 -14.25 -1.97
CA HIS A 264 -11.84 -14.14 -0.82
C HIS A 264 -10.63 -15.07 -1.01
N ASP A 265 -9.73 -14.74 -1.93
CA ASP A 265 -8.61 -15.60 -2.30
C ASP A 265 -7.38 -14.82 -2.80
N PHE A 266 -6.25 -15.54 -2.95
CA PHE A 266 -4.99 -14.97 -3.42
C PHE A 266 -5.01 -14.49 -4.87
N LYS A 267 -5.97 -14.89 -5.69
CA LYS A 267 -6.10 -14.34 -7.03
C LYS A 267 -6.46 -12.84 -6.96
N VAL A 268 -7.37 -12.51 -6.07
CA VAL A 268 -7.74 -11.11 -5.77
C VAL A 268 -6.58 -10.39 -5.10
N TRP A 269 -6.01 -10.92 -4.02
CA TRP A 269 -4.98 -10.23 -3.23
C TRP A 269 -3.66 -10.01 -3.97
N LYS A 270 -3.27 -10.89 -4.88
CA LYS A 270 -2.13 -10.67 -5.80
C LYS A 270 -2.39 -9.49 -6.73
N SER A 271 -3.61 -9.40 -7.30
CA SER A 271 -4.02 -8.28 -8.13
C SER A 271 -3.98 -6.97 -7.35
N GLU A 272 -4.47 -6.98 -6.10
CA GLU A 272 -4.45 -5.80 -5.25
C GLU A 272 -3.01 -5.39 -4.88
N LEU A 273 -2.14 -6.34 -4.56
CA LEU A 273 -0.72 -6.02 -4.34
C LEU A 273 -0.07 -5.42 -5.59
N TYR A 274 -0.37 -5.97 -6.77
CA TYR A 274 0.13 -5.45 -8.04
C TYR A 274 -0.26 -3.98 -8.27
N HIS A 275 -1.50 -3.61 -7.97
CA HIS A 275 -1.98 -2.22 -8.12
C HIS A 275 -1.44 -1.32 -7.01
N PHE A 276 -1.59 -1.75 -5.76
CA PHE A 276 -1.18 -0.97 -4.60
C PHE A 276 0.31 -0.62 -4.64
N ALA A 277 1.19 -1.59 -4.94
CA ALA A 277 2.63 -1.35 -5.03
C ALA A 277 3.01 -0.28 -6.05
N GLN A 278 2.27 -0.17 -7.16
CA GLN A 278 2.52 0.84 -8.19
C GLN A 278 2.12 2.26 -7.76
N LEU A 279 1.26 2.39 -6.77
CA LEU A 279 0.82 3.67 -6.23
C LEU A 279 1.72 4.16 -5.09
N LEU A 280 2.49 3.25 -4.45
CA LEU A 280 3.28 3.57 -3.27
C LEU A 280 4.48 4.46 -3.56
N PHE A 281 4.76 5.39 -2.63
CA PHE A 281 5.98 6.18 -2.53
C PHE A 281 6.32 7.02 -3.76
N ARG A 282 5.36 7.25 -4.66
CA ARG A 282 5.54 8.16 -5.78
C ARG A 282 5.47 9.60 -5.28
N GLU A 283 6.38 10.43 -5.74
CA GLU A 283 6.24 11.87 -5.58
C GLU A 283 4.94 12.30 -6.26
N GLN A 284 4.02 12.86 -5.49
CA GLN A 284 2.90 13.56 -6.10
C GLN A 284 3.49 14.73 -6.85
N ALA A 285 3.09 14.91 -8.10
CA ALA A 285 3.43 16.11 -8.85
C ALA A 285 2.90 17.30 -8.04
N GLN A 286 3.78 17.93 -7.27
CA GLN A 286 3.45 19.18 -6.59
C GLN A 286 3.05 20.17 -7.66
N GLU A 287 1.92 20.81 -7.49
CA GLU A 287 1.54 21.99 -8.26
C GLU A 287 2.64 23.06 -8.14
N LYS A 288 3.62 23.01 -9.04
CA LYS A 288 4.48 24.15 -9.34
C LYS A 288 3.64 25.17 -10.12
N GLY A 289 2.84 25.95 -9.40
CA GLY A 289 1.91 26.85 -10.07
C GLY A 289 1.37 28.02 -9.25
N ALA A 290 1.81 28.22 -8.02
CA ALA A 290 1.25 29.30 -7.19
C ALA A 290 2.25 30.26 -6.56
N SER A 291 3.57 30.08 -6.66
CA SER A 291 4.56 30.96 -6.03
C SER A 291 5.25 31.97 -6.95
N ASP A 292 5.20 31.80 -8.28
CA ASP A 292 5.95 32.66 -9.19
C ASP A 292 5.15 33.83 -9.79
N LYS A 293 3.91 34.09 -9.35
CA LYS A 293 3.09 35.23 -9.83
C LYS A 293 2.97 36.39 -8.84
N LYS A 294 3.77 36.46 -7.79
CA LYS A 294 3.72 37.57 -6.81
C LYS A 294 4.99 38.42 -6.69
N ALA A 295 5.91 38.33 -7.62
CA ALA A 295 7.18 39.09 -7.58
C ALA A 295 7.37 40.10 -8.71
N ASP A 296 6.35 40.40 -9.54
CA ASP A 296 6.51 41.37 -10.62
C ASP A 296 5.36 42.39 -10.73
N GLU A 297 5.02 43.05 -9.62
CA GLU A 297 4.25 44.29 -9.60
C GLU A 297 4.88 45.25 -8.58
N SER A 298 6.02 45.87 -8.94
CA SER A 298 6.50 47.10 -8.33
C SER A 298 5.84 48.29 -9.00
N PRO A 299 5.21 49.22 -8.30
CA PRO A 299 4.67 50.43 -8.90
C PRO A 299 5.81 51.35 -9.32
N GLN A 300 5.90 51.65 -10.61
CA GLN A 300 6.70 52.76 -11.11
C GLN A 300 6.10 54.06 -10.57
N GLN A 301 6.81 54.74 -9.69
CA GLN A 301 6.57 56.15 -9.36
C GLN A 301 6.90 57.02 -10.56
N LYS A 302 5.88 57.66 -11.13
CA LYS A 302 6.03 58.78 -12.03
C LYS A 302 6.54 60.00 -11.26
N ALA A 303 7.76 60.43 -11.50
CA ALA A 303 8.19 61.79 -11.21
C ALA A 303 7.74 62.68 -12.36
N GLY A 304 6.78 63.55 -12.12
CA GLY A 304 6.42 64.68 -13.02
C GLY A 304 7.26 65.89 -12.67
N ALA A 305 7.63 66.54 -13.69
CA ALA A 305 8.40 67.74 -13.67
C ALA A 305 7.59 68.96 -13.15
N GLU A 306 8.23 69.80 -12.40
CA GLU A 306 8.33 71.27 -12.55
C GLU A 306 9.59 71.71 -11.85
#